data_786729184b3095338b8a6b2c4955ab3d
#
_entry.id   786729184b3095338b8a6b2c4955ab3d
#
_cell.length_a   1.000
_cell.length_b   1.000
_cell.length_c   1.000
_cell.angle_alpha   90.00
_cell.angle_beta   90.00
_cell.angle_gamma   90.00
#
_symmetry.space_group_name_H-M   'P 1'
#
loop_
_entity.id
_entity.type
_entity.pdbx_description
1 polymer ?
#
loop_
_entity_poly.entity_id
_entity_poly.type
_entity_poly.pdbx_seq_one_letter_code
_entity_poly.pdbx_strand_id
1 'polypeptide(L)'
;MKNILIIATLPAILWLFGLSSYSTNNLQLQKNRPASLSDLSPEDKKAFIKQMVETGNCEWKGIKLYGKVQFVRSFPDIKIQYVSSFPDIKVKFVSSFADDCGEWQEVSSFPDFKVQIVSSFPDLKVQKVSSFPGMN
;
A
#
# COMPACT_ATOMS: atom_id res chain seq x y z
N MET A 1 23.36 -41.03 -51.05
CA MET A 1 22.77 -39.98 -51.81
C MET A 1 21.67 -39.40 -51.01
N LYS A 2 21.80 -38.25 -50.70
CA LYS A 2 20.78 -37.32 -50.64
C LYS A 2 19.85 -37.27 -49.55
N ASN A 3 19.98 -36.28 -49.04
CA ASN A 3 18.95 -35.45 -48.55
C ASN A 3 18.46 -35.80 -47.23
N ILE A 4 19.26 -35.28 -46.40
CA ILE A 4 18.47 -34.87 -45.33
C ILE A 4 18.96 -33.61 -44.86
N LEU A 5 18.25 -32.73 -45.15
CA LEU A 5 18.38 -31.55 -44.40
C LEU A 5 17.09 -30.99 -44.17
N ILE A 6 16.99 -30.45 -43.09
CA ILE A 6 16.03 -29.52 -42.79
C ILE A 6 15.08 -30.01 -41.89
N ILE A 7 15.18 -29.50 -40.84
CA ILE A 7 14.06 -29.16 -40.07
C ILE A 7 14.50 -29.09 -38.65
N ALA A 8 15.09 -28.05 -38.32
CA ALA A 8 15.29 -27.81 -36.93
C ALA A 8 15.23 -26.32 -36.53
N THR A 9 14.48 -25.56 -37.31
CA THR A 9 14.52 -24.12 -37.03
C THR A 9 13.19 -23.47 -36.73
N LEU A 10 12.12 -24.23 -36.65
CA LEU A 10 10.80 -23.63 -36.41
C LEU A 10 10.39 -23.45 -34.96
N PRO A 11 10.87 -24.18 -33.97
CA PRO A 11 10.43 -23.90 -32.59
C PRO A 11 11.11 -22.72 -31.93
N ALA A 12 12.24 -22.26 -32.44
CA ALA A 12 12.96 -21.15 -31.84
C ALA A 12 12.34 -19.79 -32.10
N ILE A 13 11.59 -19.64 -33.17
CA ILE A 13 10.97 -18.36 -33.54
C ILE A 13 9.70 -18.09 -32.71
N LEU A 14 8.98 -19.12 -32.38
CA LEU A 14 7.78 -18.98 -31.53
C LEU A 14 8.10 -18.58 -30.09
N TRP A 15 9.27 -18.91 -29.61
CA TRP A 15 9.73 -18.52 -28.28
C TRP A 15 10.12 -17.05 -28.18
N LEU A 16 10.59 -16.48 -29.26
CA LEU A 16 10.97 -15.05 -29.29
C LEU A 16 9.75 -14.12 -29.29
N PHE A 17 8.63 -14.55 -29.79
CA PHE A 17 7.40 -13.74 -29.75
C PHE A 17 6.68 -13.78 -28.42
N GLY A 18 6.85 -14.83 -27.65
CA GLY A 18 6.21 -14.95 -26.33
C GLY A 18 6.85 -14.09 -25.25
N LEU A 19 8.13 -13.78 -25.36
CA LEU A 19 8.87 -12.97 -24.39
C LEU A 19 8.75 -11.46 -24.61
N SER A 20 8.37 -11.06 -25.83
CA SER A 20 8.28 -9.65 -26.19
C SER A 20 7.03 -8.96 -25.62
N SER A 21 5.98 -9.71 -25.34
CA SER A 21 4.72 -9.13 -24.83
C SER A 21 4.72 -8.86 -23.33
N TYR A 22 5.58 -9.50 -22.58
CA TYR A 22 5.65 -9.33 -21.13
C TYR A 22 6.49 -8.14 -20.66
N SER A 23 7.40 -7.69 -21.50
CA SER A 23 8.38 -6.67 -21.08
C SER A 23 7.91 -5.24 -21.25
N THR A 24 6.97 -4.98 -22.15
CA THR A 24 6.59 -3.60 -22.47
C THR A 24 5.57 -2.99 -21.51
N ASN A 25 4.73 -3.81 -20.87
CA ASN A 25 3.70 -3.28 -19.98
C ASN A 25 4.25 -2.90 -18.59
N ASN A 26 5.31 -3.56 -18.13
CA ASN A 26 5.91 -3.23 -16.84
C ASN A 26 6.85 -2.01 -16.90
N LEU A 27 7.43 -1.72 -18.05
CA LEU A 27 8.29 -0.54 -18.23
C LEU A 27 7.49 0.76 -18.38
N GLN A 28 6.27 0.68 -18.91
CA GLN A 28 5.39 1.85 -19.03
C GLN A 28 4.79 2.27 -17.69
N LEU A 29 4.51 1.30 -16.81
CA LEU A 29 3.98 1.56 -15.45
C LEU A 29 5.01 2.20 -14.53
N GLN A 30 6.31 1.96 -14.75
CA GLN A 30 7.37 2.57 -13.96
C GLN A 30 7.74 3.99 -14.39
N LYS A 31 7.44 4.36 -15.63
CA LYS A 31 7.83 5.67 -16.15
C LYS A 31 6.95 6.83 -15.65
N ASN A 32 5.76 6.51 -15.14
CA ASN A 32 4.80 7.51 -14.68
C ASN A 32 4.62 7.50 -13.15
N ARG A 33 5.55 6.89 -12.41
CA ARG A 33 5.52 6.96 -10.96
C ARG A 33 6.06 8.32 -10.55
N PRO A 34 5.24 9.21 -9.95
CA PRO A 34 5.75 10.46 -9.45
C PRO A 34 6.79 10.19 -8.37
N ALA A 35 7.91 10.89 -8.42
CA ALA A 35 9.04 10.69 -7.53
C ALA A 35 8.68 11.03 -6.07
N SER A 36 7.69 11.90 -5.86
CA SER A 36 7.16 12.21 -4.54
C SER A 36 5.71 12.70 -4.63
N LEU A 37 4.98 12.56 -3.55
CA LEU A 37 3.60 13.07 -3.43
C LEU A 37 3.54 14.60 -3.52
N SER A 38 4.66 15.28 -3.26
CA SER A 38 4.79 16.73 -3.32
C SER A 38 4.76 17.28 -4.75
N ASP A 39 5.13 16.46 -5.72
CA ASP A 39 5.25 16.88 -7.12
C ASP A 39 3.93 16.75 -7.90
N LEU A 40 2.90 16.20 -7.26
CA LEU A 40 1.57 16.06 -7.84
C LEU A 40 0.74 17.34 -7.67
N SER A 41 -0.01 17.68 -8.71
CA SER A 41 -1.03 18.74 -8.60
C SER A 41 -2.10 18.37 -7.57
N PRO A 42 -2.84 19.34 -7.02
CA PRO A 42 -3.91 19.06 -6.06
C PRO A 42 -4.98 18.09 -6.59
N GLU A 43 -5.24 18.13 -7.87
CA GLU A 43 -6.18 17.23 -8.57
C GLU A 43 -5.63 15.83 -8.68
N ASP A 44 -4.34 15.70 -9.05
CA ASP A 44 -3.66 14.43 -9.16
C ASP A 44 -3.49 13.75 -7.80
N LYS A 45 -3.23 14.54 -6.75
CA LYS A 45 -3.23 14.04 -5.37
C LYS A 45 -4.56 13.41 -4.99
N LYS A 46 -5.66 14.09 -5.32
CA LYS A 46 -7.00 13.60 -5.02
C LYS A 46 -7.33 12.34 -5.80
N ALA A 47 -6.95 12.29 -7.09
CA ALA A 47 -7.11 11.10 -7.92
C ALA A 47 -6.27 9.92 -7.43
N PHE A 48 -5.04 10.18 -7.00
CA PHE A 48 -4.13 9.16 -6.47
C PHE A 48 -4.62 8.59 -5.14
N ILE A 49 -5.09 9.46 -4.24
CA ILE A 49 -5.72 9.05 -2.98
C ILE A 49 -6.98 8.23 -3.24
N LYS A 50 -7.81 8.68 -4.19
CA LYS A 50 -9.03 7.95 -4.58
C LYS A 50 -8.71 6.58 -5.15
N GLN A 51 -7.67 6.47 -5.98
CA GLN A 51 -7.23 5.21 -6.55
C GLN A 51 -6.69 4.25 -5.47
N MET A 52 -5.97 4.77 -4.47
CA MET A 52 -5.52 3.97 -3.33
C MET A 52 -6.70 3.43 -2.50
N VAL A 53 -7.74 4.24 -2.33
CA VAL A 53 -8.98 3.83 -1.64
C VAL A 53 -9.76 2.79 -2.45
N GLU A 54 -9.83 2.94 -3.77
CA GLU A 54 -10.54 2.00 -4.65
C GLU A 54 -9.80 0.66 -4.83
N THR A 55 -8.49 0.61 -4.64
CA THR A 55 -7.70 -0.63 -4.69
C THR A 55 -7.72 -1.44 -3.40
N GLY A 56 -8.43 -0.97 -2.38
CA GLY A 56 -8.55 -1.67 -1.11
C GLY A 56 -7.25 -1.75 -0.30
N ASN A 57 -6.23 -1.02 -0.70
CA ASN A 57 -4.97 -0.97 0.02
C ASN A 57 -5.09 -0.03 1.22
N CYS A 58 -5.43 -0.60 2.35
CA CYS A 58 -5.38 0.07 3.64
C CYS A 58 -3.91 0.21 4.08
N GLU A 59 -3.16 1.03 3.37
CA GLU A 59 -1.72 1.20 3.58
C GLU A 59 -1.33 2.68 3.60
N TRP A 60 -0.32 3.00 4.37
CA TRP A 60 0.33 4.29 4.37
C TRP A 60 1.85 4.10 4.23
N LYS A 61 2.43 4.58 3.15
CA LYS A 61 3.87 4.42 2.82
C LYS A 61 4.35 2.95 2.91
N GLY A 62 3.52 2.01 2.47
CA GLY A 62 3.83 0.58 2.49
C GLY A 62 3.59 -0.11 3.83
N ILE A 63 3.07 0.60 4.83
CA ILE A 63 2.68 0.03 6.12
C ILE A 63 1.18 -0.24 6.09
N LYS A 64 0.80 -1.47 6.32
CA LYS A 64 -0.60 -1.87 6.46
C LYS A 64 -1.19 -1.24 7.71
N LEU A 65 -2.33 -0.56 7.57
CA LEU A 65 -2.98 0.15 8.67
C LEU A 65 -3.96 -0.74 9.44
N TYR A 66 -3.63 -1.99 9.60
CA TYR A 66 -4.32 -2.98 10.43
C TYR A 66 -3.29 -3.96 10.98
N GLY A 67 -3.61 -4.64 12.06
CA GLY A 67 -2.71 -5.58 12.71
C GLY A 67 -2.32 -5.19 14.13
N LYS A 68 -1.19 -5.71 14.57
CA LYS A 68 -0.65 -5.47 15.92
C LYS A 68 0.07 -4.13 15.96
N VAL A 69 -0.37 -3.26 16.84
CA VAL A 69 0.20 -1.92 17.01
C VAL A 69 0.82 -1.76 18.39
N GLN A 70 1.98 -1.14 18.45
CA GLN A 70 2.61 -0.73 19.69
C GLN A 70 2.70 0.80 19.75
N PHE A 71 2.23 1.38 20.86
CA PHE A 71 2.40 2.80 21.12
C PHE A 71 3.78 3.07 21.71
N VAL A 72 4.53 3.96 21.09
CA VAL A 72 5.90 4.31 21.47
C VAL A 72 6.06 5.82 21.65
N ARG A 73 7.07 6.22 22.41
CA ARG A 73 7.43 7.64 22.62
C ARG A 73 8.52 8.12 21.68
N SER A 74 9.27 7.18 21.09
CA SER A 74 10.39 7.48 20.20
C SER A 74 10.47 6.43 19.09
N PHE A 75 11.03 6.82 17.96
CA PHE A 75 11.22 5.97 16.79
C PHE A 75 9.93 5.27 16.33
N PRO A 76 8.84 6.03 16.09
CA PRO A 76 7.62 5.46 15.53
C PRO A 76 7.79 5.20 14.03
N ASP A 77 6.99 4.27 13.52
CA ASP A 77 6.80 4.11 12.08
C ASP A 77 5.79 5.13 11.55
N ILE A 78 4.79 5.48 12.38
CA ILE A 78 3.71 6.42 12.03
C ILE A 78 3.43 7.35 13.22
N LYS A 79 3.31 8.65 12.94
CA LYS A 79 2.82 9.64 13.90
C LYS A 79 1.34 9.89 13.68
N ILE A 80 0.54 9.76 14.72
CA ILE A 80 -0.90 9.96 14.63
C ILE A 80 -1.38 11.08 15.55
N GLN A 81 -2.47 11.70 15.14
CA GLN A 81 -3.23 12.61 15.99
C GLN A 81 -4.68 12.12 16.06
N TYR A 82 -5.21 11.99 17.27
CA TYR A 82 -6.63 11.68 17.43
C TYR A 82 -7.48 12.91 17.12
N VAL A 83 -8.49 12.70 16.30
CA VAL A 83 -9.45 13.74 15.90
C VAL A 83 -10.88 13.23 16.06
N SER A 84 -11.81 14.16 16.23
CA SER A 84 -13.26 13.87 16.30
C SER A 84 -13.96 14.05 14.95
N SER A 85 -13.31 14.75 14.01
CA SER A 85 -13.89 15.05 12.69
C SER A 85 -12.79 15.03 11.63
N PHE A 86 -13.18 14.70 10.42
CA PHE A 86 -12.30 14.64 9.26
C PHE A 86 -11.04 13.79 9.48
N PRO A 87 -11.18 12.54 9.92
CA PRO A 87 -10.04 11.64 10.05
C PRO A 87 -9.58 11.17 8.67
N ASP A 88 -8.33 10.76 8.58
CA ASP A 88 -7.80 10.03 7.43
C ASP A 88 -8.19 8.55 7.52
N ILE A 89 -8.23 8.02 8.75
CA ILE A 89 -8.63 6.64 9.03
C ILE A 89 -9.44 6.54 10.32
N LYS A 90 -10.46 5.69 10.30
CA LYS A 90 -11.23 5.29 11.47
C LYS A 90 -10.66 3.98 12.03
N VAL A 91 -10.32 3.97 13.30
CA VAL A 91 -9.65 2.84 13.94
C VAL A 91 -10.53 2.25 15.05
N LYS A 92 -10.72 0.94 14.97
CA LYS A 92 -11.37 0.13 16.00
C LYS A 92 -10.31 -0.73 16.68
N PHE A 93 -10.25 -0.66 18.00
CA PHE A 93 -9.38 -1.53 18.78
C PHE A 93 -10.05 -2.87 19.01
N VAL A 94 -9.32 -3.94 18.70
CA VAL A 94 -9.77 -5.33 18.86
C VAL A 94 -8.78 -6.08 19.75
N SER A 95 -9.27 -7.13 20.40
CA SER A 95 -8.43 -7.97 21.27
C SER A 95 -7.69 -9.07 20.51
N SER A 96 -8.16 -9.38 19.29
CA SER A 96 -7.60 -10.43 18.42
C SER A 96 -8.11 -10.25 17.00
N PHE A 97 -7.44 -10.88 16.04
CA PHE A 97 -7.87 -10.89 14.63
C PHE A 97 -8.05 -9.49 14.04
N ALA A 98 -7.01 -8.67 14.12
CA ALA A 98 -6.95 -7.35 13.49
C ALA A 98 -6.60 -7.49 12.01
N ASP A 99 -7.51 -8.06 11.23
CA ASP A 99 -7.25 -8.46 9.83
C ASP A 99 -7.88 -7.49 8.82
N ASP A 100 -8.82 -6.66 9.28
CA ASP A 100 -9.50 -5.69 8.43
C ASP A 100 -8.93 -4.27 8.60
N CYS A 101 -9.07 -3.47 7.53
CA CYS A 101 -8.62 -2.10 7.51
C CYS A 101 -9.10 -1.29 8.72
N GLY A 102 -8.17 -0.69 9.44
CA GLY A 102 -8.48 0.09 10.62
C GLY A 102 -8.71 -0.73 11.89
N GLU A 103 -8.58 -2.05 11.86
CA GLU A 103 -8.59 -2.85 13.08
C GLU A 103 -7.19 -2.94 13.68
N TRP A 104 -7.05 -2.45 14.90
CA TRP A 104 -5.78 -2.39 15.61
C TRP A 104 -5.83 -3.22 16.89
N GLN A 105 -4.88 -4.13 17.03
CA GLN A 105 -4.64 -4.87 18.26
C GLN A 105 -3.44 -4.27 18.98
N GLU A 106 -3.67 -3.66 20.14
CA GLU A 106 -2.58 -3.11 20.94
C GLU A 106 -1.75 -4.22 21.58
N VAL A 107 -0.44 -4.17 21.39
CA VAL A 107 0.51 -5.13 21.93
C VAL A 107 1.70 -4.42 22.58
N SER A 108 2.35 -5.09 23.53
CA SER A 108 3.57 -4.60 24.17
C SER A 108 4.85 -5.10 23.51
N SER A 109 4.75 -6.14 22.68
CA SER A 109 5.88 -6.76 21.99
C SER A 109 5.47 -7.33 20.65
N PHE A 110 6.44 -7.43 19.75
CA PHE A 110 6.25 -7.96 18.38
C PHE A 110 5.10 -7.29 17.61
N PRO A 111 5.09 -5.94 17.51
CA PRO A 111 4.10 -5.24 16.70
C PRO A 111 4.37 -5.41 15.22
N ASP A 112 3.33 -5.23 14.42
CA ASP A 112 3.46 -5.10 12.97
C ASP A 112 3.96 -3.69 12.61
N PHE A 113 3.56 -2.67 13.39
CA PHE A 113 4.05 -1.30 13.27
C PHE A 113 3.95 -0.54 14.60
N LYS A 114 4.76 0.52 14.72
CA LYS A 114 4.85 1.36 15.91
C LYS A 114 4.22 2.71 15.66
N VAL A 115 3.44 3.19 16.62
CA VAL A 115 2.68 4.43 16.52
C VAL A 115 3.04 5.38 17.66
N GLN A 116 3.24 6.65 17.32
CA GLN A 116 3.39 7.73 18.29
C GLN A 116 2.21 8.67 18.20
N ILE A 117 1.60 9.00 19.34
CA ILE A 117 0.56 10.03 19.42
C ILE A 117 1.25 11.39 19.52
N VAL A 118 0.88 12.29 18.63
CA VAL A 118 1.42 13.67 18.59
C VAL A 118 0.28 14.68 18.62
N SER A 119 0.57 15.89 19.09
CA SER A 119 -0.38 17.01 19.09
C SER A 119 -0.28 17.89 17.84
N SER A 120 0.82 17.78 17.11
CA SER A 120 1.09 18.58 15.91
C SER A 120 1.87 17.79 14.88
N PHE A 121 1.69 18.12 13.63
CA PHE A 121 2.37 17.49 12.49
C PHE A 121 2.24 15.96 12.48
N PRO A 122 1.03 15.40 12.54
CA PRO A 122 0.83 13.98 12.41
C PRO A 122 1.04 13.54 10.95
N ASP A 123 1.39 12.27 10.79
CA ASP A 123 1.36 11.61 9.50
C ASP A 123 -0.09 11.25 9.10
N LEU A 124 -0.90 10.84 10.09
CA LEU A 124 -2.30 10.47 9.90
C LEU A 124 -3.17 11.03 11.04
N LYS A 125 -4.37 11.48 10.67
CA LYS A 125 -5.45 11.82 11.61
C LYS A 125 -6.32 10.59 11.83
N VAL A 126 -6.47 10.19 13.07
CA VAL A 126 -7.14 8.95 13.45
C VAL A 126 -8.37 9.27 14.29
N GLN A 127 -9.48 8.65 13.97
CA GLN A 127 -10.68 8.65 14.80
C GLN A 127 -10.91 7.28 15.39
N LYS A 128 -11.06 7.20 16.70
CA LYS A 128 -11.48 5.97 17.38
C LYS A 128 -12.96 5.72 17.15
N VAL A 129 -13.29 4.51 16.72
CA VAL A 129 -14.68 4.09 16.48
C VAL A 129 -14.93 2.73 17.10
N SER A 130 -16.19 2.42 17.37
CA SER A 130 -16.63 1.10 17.84
C SER A 130 -17.09 0.19 16.69
N SER A 131 -17.38 0.78 15.53
CA SER A 131 -17.87 0.06 14.34
C SER A 131 -17.44 0.76 13.08
N PHE A 132 -17.40 0.01 11.99
CA PHE A 132 -17.04 0.50 10.66
C PHE A 132 -15.68 1.22 10.64
N PRO A 133 -14.58 0.53 11.02
CA PRO A 133 -13.23 1.06 10.82
C PRO A 133 -12.90 1.13 9.33
N GLY A 134 -11.83 1.86 8.99
CA GLY A 134 -11.33 1.93 7.62
C GLY A 134 -10.91 3.33 7.21
N MET A 135 -10.36 3.43 6.02
CA MET A 135 -10.00 4.72 5.41
C MET A 135 -11.26 5.54 5.11
N ASN A 136 -11.11 6.86 5.16
CA ASN A 136 -12.23 7.80 5.01
C ASN A 136 -12.19 8.47 3.63
#